data_1691abb471052a8bf7a593e6b121d742
#
_entry.id   1691abb471052a8bf7a593e6b121d742
#
_cell.length_a   1.000
_cell.length_b   1.000
_cell.length_c   1.000
_cell.angle_alpha   90.00
_cell.angle_beta   90.00
_cell.angle_gamma   90.00
#
_symmetry.space_group_name_H-M   'P 1'
#
loop_
_entity.id
_entity.type
_entity.pdbx_description
1 polymer ?
#
loop_
_entity_poly.entity_id
_entity_poly.type
_entity_poly.pdbx_seq_one_letter_code
_entity_poly.pdbx_strand_id
1 'polypeptide(L)'
;MKLYTYFRSSAAYRVRIALNLKGLAYGAQPVHLLRDGGQHLAEAYRAVNPSALLPTLEDDDGAVIGQSLAILEYLEETRPQTPLLPADPAGRARVRALALTVVADTHPLGNLRVLKYIKGEMGLTEEVKLEWQRHWLRSGLATLEAMLAGDARTGAYSHGDTPTLADCCLVPQVFNAQRFEVDTGPYPTVMRINAACAALPAFQQAHPSQQPDAE
;
A
#
# COMPACT_ATOMS: atom_id res chain seq x y z
N MET A 1 -5.67 16.39 -10.25
CA MET A 1 -5.21 14.97 -10.25
C MET A 1 -6.39 14.01 -10.21
N LYS A 2 -6.29 12.83 -10.84
CA LYS A 2 -7.25 11.74 -10.81
C LYS A 2 -6.55 10.46 -10.38
N LEU A 3 -7.13 9.70 -9.44
CA LEU A 3 -6.60 8.44 -8.95
C LEU A 3 -7.53 7.30 -9.36
N TYR A 4 -7.08 6.44 -10.26
CA TYR A 4 -7.74 5.16 -10.53
C TYR A 4 -7.47 4.23 -9.35
N THR A 5 -8.52 3.81 -8.69
CA THR A 5 -8.45 3.17 -7.36
C THR A 5 -9.48 2.05 -7.22
N TYR A 6 -9.31 1.23 -6.20
CA TYR A 6 -10.30 0.29 -5.70
C TYR A 6 -10.20 0.26 -4.18
N PHE A 7 -11.32 0.33 -3.47
CA PHE A 7 -11.32 0.51 -2.03
C PHE A 7 -10.45 -0.49 -1.27
N ARG A 8 -10.48 -1.79 -1.63
CA ARG A 8 -9.68 -2.85 -0.99
C ARG A 8 -8.25 -2.97 -1.52
N SER A 9 -7.87 -2.21 -2.56
CA SER A 9 -6.49 -2.28 -3.07
C SER A 9 -5.51 -1.67 -2.09
N SER A 10 -4.65 -2.51 -1.49
CA SER A 10 -3.60 -2.05 -0.58
C SER A 10 -2.63 -1.10 -1.26
N ALA A 11 -2.32 -1.33 -2.54
CA ALA A 11 -1.47 -0.44 -3.31
C ALA A 11 -2.13 0.93 -3.56
N ALA A 12 -3.45 0.96 -3.84
CA ALA A 12 -4.19 2.22 -3.94
C ALA A 12 -4.32 2.91 -2.56
N TYR A 13 -4.49 2.14 -1.49
CA TYR A 13 -4.56 2.68 -0.13
C TYR A 13 -3.27 3.43 0.25
N ARG A 14 -2.07 2.94 -0.13
CA ARG A 14 -0.80 3.66 0.04
C ARG A 14 -0.84 5.06 -0.57
N VAL A 15 -1.32 5.16 -1.80
CA VAL A 15 -1.37 6.43 -2.54
C VAL A 15 -2.41 7.37 -1.94
N ARG A 16 -3.58 6.87 -1.54
CA ARG A 16 -4.59 7.67 -0.83
C ARG A 16 -4.03 8.29 0.45
N ILE A 17 -3.29 7.49 1.26
CA ILE A 17 -2.63 7.99 2.46
C ILE A 17 -1.64 9.12 2.11
N ALA A 18 -0.77 8.91 1.13
CA ALA A 18 0.24 9.88 0.75
C ALA A 18 -0.39 11.19 0.24
N LEU A 19 -1.43 11.12 -0.60
CA LEU A 19 -2.16 12.28 -1.08
C LEU A 19 -2.78 13.06 0.09
N ASN A 20 -3.42 12.37 1.02
CA ASN A 20 -4.03 13.00 2.20
C ASN A 20 -2.98 13.61 3.13
N LEU A 21 -1.84 12.94 3.39
CA LEU A 21 -0.74 13.48 4.20
C LEU A 21 -0.17 14.77 3.59
N LYS A 22 -0.06 14.81 2.26
CA LYS A 22 0.42 16.00 1.53
C LYS A 22 -0.66 17.07 1.35
N GLY A 23 -1.90 16.83 1.77
CA GLY A 23 -3.02 17.75 1.62
C GLY A 23 -3.44 17.96 0.16
N LEU A 24 -3.20 16.99 -0.71
CA LEU A 24 -3.46 17.07 -2.15
C LEU A 24 -4.86 16.56 -2.49
N ALA A 25 -5.67 17.41 -3.11
CA ALA A 25 -6.99 17.03 -3.60
C ALA A 25 -6.88 16.14 -4.86
N TYR A 26 -7.71 15.12 -4.95
CA TYR A 26 -7.80 14.23 -6.12
C TYR A 26 -9.22 13.74 -6.35
N GLY A 27 -9.57 13.49 -7.60
CA GLY A 27 -10.78 12.78 -7.98
C GLY A 27 -10.56 11.27 -7.93
N ALA A 28 -11.35 10.54 -7.14
CA ALA A 28 -11.32 9.08 -7.13
C ALA A 28 -12.08 8.53 -8.34
N GLN A 29 -11.43 7.70 -9.16
CA GLN A 29 -12.02 6.96 -10.27
C GLN A 29 -12.02 5.47 -9.90
N PRO A 30 -13.15 4.91 -9.43
CA PRO A 30 -13.21 3.50 -9.08
C PRO A 30 -13.02 2.59 -10.29
N VAL A 31 -12.20 1.55 -10.12
CA VAL A 31 -11.99 0.46 -11.10
C VAL A 31 -12.07 -0.86 -10.32
N HIS A 32 -13.20 -1.53 -10.43
CA HIS A 32 -13.49 -2.69 -9.60
C HIS A 32 -12.72 -3.94 -10.05
N LEU A 33 -12.04 -4.61 -9.11
CA LEU A 33 -11.17 -5.76 -9.44
C LEU A 33 -11.92 -7.08 -9.66
N LEU A 34 -13.20 -7.18 -9.27
CA LEU A 34 -13.99 -8.41 -9.34
C LEU A 34 -15.24 -8.28 -10.19
N ARG A 35 -15.92 -7.13 -10.22
CA ARG A 35 -17.11 -6.92 -11.04
C ARG A 35 -16.77 -7.02 -12.53
N ASP A 36 -17.69 -7.54 -13.32
CA ASP A 36 -17.58 -7.67 -14.79
C ASP A 36 -16.31 -8.45 -15.21
N GLY A 37 -15.93 -9.46 -14.44
CA GLY A 37 -14.68 -10.21 -14.66
C GLY A 37 -13.40 -9.49 -14.22
N GLY A 38 -13.55 -8.24 -13.76
CA GLY A 38 -12.47 -7.35 -13.35
C GLY A 38 -12.32 -6.16 -14.30
N GLN A 39 -12.87 -5.02 -13.93
CA GLN A 39 -12.86 -3.80 -14.77
C GLN A 39 -11.44 -3.32 -15.14
N HIS A 40 -10.44 -3.65 -14.30
CA HIS A 40 -9.03 -3.39 -14.60
C HIS A 40 -8.51 -4.17 -15.82
N LEU A 41 -9.19 -5.22 -16.25
CA LEU A 41 -8.83 -6.02 -17.42
C LEU A 41 -9.53 -5.52 -18.71
N ALA A 42 -10.49 -4.60 -18.60
CA ALA A 42 -11.17 -4.01 -19.74
C ALA A 42 -10.20 -3.17 -20.58
N GLU A 43 -10.44 -3.12 -21.89
CA GLU A 43 -9.64 -2.35 -22.85
C GLU A 43 -9.51 -0.87 -22.47
N ALA A 44 -10.62 -0.27 -22.02
CA ALA A 44 -10.65 1.13 -21.58
C ALA A 44 -9.66 1.44 -20.46
N TYR A 45 -9.49 0.54 -19.47
CA TYR A 45 -8.51 0.75 -18.42
C TYR A 45 -7.09 0.35 -18.86
N ARG A 46 -6.94 -0.68 -19.69
CA ARG A 46 -5.63 -1.07 -20.24
C ARG A 46 -5.02 0.02 -21.13
N ALA A 47 -5.85 0.83 -21.79
CA ALA A 47 -5.40 2.02 -22.52
C ALA A 47 -4.77 3.08 -21.57
N VAL A 48 -5.26 3.18 -20.33
CA VAL A 48 -4.68 4.05 -19.28
C VAL A 48 -3.44 3.42 -18.66
N ASN A 49 -3.52 2.13 -18.33
CA ASN A 49 -2.41 1.39 -17.69
C ASN A 49 -2.27 -0.01 -18.29
N PRO A 50 -1.31 -0.23 -19.19
CA PRO A 50 -1.10 -1.53 -19.85
C PRO A 50 -0.82 -2.69 -18.88
N SER A 51 -0.32 -2.41 -17.65
CA SER A 51 -0.10 -3.45 -16.64
C SER A 51 -1.40 -4.03 -16.08
N ALA A 52 -2.55 -3.36 -16.31
CA ALA A 52 -3.86 -3.70 -15.76
C ALA A 52 -3.84 -3.84 -14.22
N LEU A 53 -3.07 -2.99 -13.54
CA LEU A 53 -2.95 -2.96 -12.07
C LEU A 53 -3.40 -1.60 -11.54
N LEU A 54 -3.81 -1.58 -10.26
CA LEU A 54 -4.12 -0.38 -9.49
C LEU A 54 -3.03 -0.14 -8.42
N PRO A 55 -2.78 1.12 -8.05
CA PRO A 55 -3.38 2.34 -8.59
C PRO A 55 -2.72 2.84 -9.88
N THR A 56 -3.38 3.81 -10.52
CA THR A 56 -2.78 4.70 -11.51
C THR A 56 -3.14 6.14 -11.14
N LEU A 57 -2.16 7.03 -11.15
CA LEU A 57 -2.34 8.47 -10.99
C LEU A 57 -2.28 9.14 -12.36
N GLU A 58 -3.25 10.00 -12.65
CA GLU A 58 -3.24 10.95 -13.76
C GLU A 58 -3.10 12.34 -13.15
N ASP A 59 -1.95 12.99 -13.37
CA ASP A 59 -1.69 14.32 -12.82
C ASP A 59 -2.32 15.41 -13.71
N ASP A 60 -2.36 16.64 -13.24
CA ASP A 60 -3.00 17.78 -13.93
C ASP A 60 -2.26 18.20 -15.21
N ASP A 61 -0.99 17.86 -15.34
CA ASP A 61 -0.18 18.05 -16.55
C ASP A 61 -0.35 16.92 -17.60
N GLY A 62 -1.20 15.92 -17.29
CA GLY A 62 -1.45 14.77 -18.15
C GLY A 62 -0.48 13.58 -17.95
N ALA A 63 0.46 13.66 -17.02
CA ALA A 63 1.33 12.55 -16.68
C ALA A 63 0.52 11.39 -16.10
N VAL A 64 0.69 10.18 -16.65
CA VAL A 64 0.02 8.95 -16.19
C VAL A 64 1.05 8.02 -15.57
N ILE A 65 0.92 7.74 -14.27
CA ILE A 65 1.91 7.02 -13.49
C ILE A 65 1.27 5.80 -12.84
N GLY A 66 1.77 4.61 -13.17
CA GLY A 66 1.46 3.36 -12.48
C GLY A 66 2.44 3.07 -11.34
N GLN A 67 2.20 1.95 -10.61
CA GLN A 67 3.02 1.52 -9.46
C GLN A 67 2.96 2.46 -8.25
N SER A 68 2.41 1.97 -7.14
CA SER A 68 2.18 2.80 -5.96
C SER A 68 3.44 3.49 -5.45
N LEU A 69 4.60 2.81 -5.43
CA LEU A 69 5.84 3.43 -4.95
C LEU A 69 6.36 4.51 -5.91
N ALA A 70 6.26 4.29 -7.22
CA ALA A 70 6.62 5.30 -8.20
C ALA A 70 5.74 6.56 -8.07
N ILE A 71 4.44 6.38 -7.80
CA ILE A 71 3.53 7.49 -7.52
C ILE A 71 3.96 8.23 -6.24
N LEU A 72 4.30 7.52 -5.17
CA LEU A 72 4.74 8.13 -3.93
C LEU A 72 6.02 8.95 -4.12
N GLU A 73 7.01 8.40 -4.83
CA GLU A 73 8.26 9.11 -5.15
C GLU A 73 8.01 10.31 -6.07
N TYR A 74 7.16 10.19 -7.07
CA TYR A 74 6.76 11.30 -7.93
C TYR A 74 6.12 12.44 -7.12
N LEU A 75 5.21 12.13 -6.20
CA LEU A 75 4.60 13.11 -5.32
C LEU A 75 5.63 13.74 -4.36
N GLU A 76 6.63 12.99 -3.94
CA GLU A 76 7.71 13.50 -3.09
C GLU A 76 8.59 14.52 -3.83
N GLU A 77 8.91 14.25 -5.09
CA GLU A 77 9.74 15.11 -5.92
C GLU A 77 9.00 16.36 -6.42
N THR A 78 7.71 16.20 -6.79
CA THR A 78 6.92 17.27 -7.42
C THR A 78 6.12 18.11 -6.42
N ARG A 79 5.91 17.61 -5.19
CA ARG A 79 5.12 18.25 -4.12
C ARG A 79 5.89 18.19 -2.78
N PRO A 80 7.08 18.87 -2.67
CA PRO A 80 8.01 18.71 -1.55
C PRO A 80 7.57 19.39 -0.25
N GLN A 81 6.46 20.14 -0.23
CA GLN A 81 6.05 20.96 0.92
C GLN A 81 5.78 20.16 2.19
N THR A 82 5.28 18.94 2.04
CA THR A 82 5.08 17.99 3.15
C THR A 82 5.88 16.73 2.83
N PRO A 83 7.18 16.67 3.23
CA PRO A 83 8.04 15.56 2.87
C PRO A 83 7.63 14.26 3.58
N LEU A 84 7.64 13.16 2.83
CA LEU A 84 7.44 11.80 3.33
C LEU A 84 8.75 10.99 3.36
N LEU A 85 9.87 11.67 3.08
CA LEU A 85 11.22 11.13 3.19
C LEU A 85 12.07 12.08 4.07
N PRO A 86 12.99 11.53 4.88
CA PRO A 86 13.95 12.35 5.62
C PRO A 86 14.88 13.13 4.68
N ALA A 87 15.54 14.14 5.21
CA ALA A 87 16.45 14.99 4.42
C ALA A 87 17.77 14.28 4.08
N ASP A 88 18.28 13.45 5.01
CA ASP A 88 19.57 12.78 4.85
C ASP A 88 19.49 11.51 3.99
N PRO A 89 20.53 11.20 3.18
CA PRO A 89 20.53 10.06 2.28
C PRO A 89 20.36 8.71 2.98
N ALA A 90 20.92 8.52 4.16
CA ALA A 90 20.86 7.25 4.88
C ALA A 90 19.45 7.00 5.44
N GLY A 91 18.80 8.05 5.95
CA GLY A 91 17.39 8.00 6.37
C GLY A 91 16.45 7.72 5.18
N ARG A 92 16.66 8.40 4.05
CA ARG A 92 15.91 8.14 2.79
C ARG A 92 16.05 6.69 2.34
N ALA A 93 17.26 6.14 2.38
CA ALA A 93 17.52 4.75 2.01
C ALA A 93 16.81 3.78 2.96
N ARG A 94 16.84 4.04 4.28
CA ARG A 94 16.13 3.23 5.27
C ARG A 94 14.62 3.23 5.07
N VAL A 95 14.01 4.40 4.88
CA VAL A 95 12.57 4.52 4.64
C VAL A 95 12.17 3.75 3.38
N ARG A 96 12.97 3.85 2.30
CA ARG A 96 12.73 3.06 1.07
C ARG A 96 12.90 1.57 1.30
N ALA A 97 13.88 1.12 2.08
CA ALA A 97 14.06 -0.29 2.40
C ALA A 97 12.84 -0.86 3.13
N LEU A 98 12.31 -0.15 4.14
CA LEU A 98 11.08 -0.52 4.83
C LEU A 98 9.88 -0.57 3.87
N ALA A 99 9.73 0.43 3.00
CA ALA A 99 8.67 0.46 2.01
C ALA A 99 8.79 -0.71 1.00
N LEU A 100 10.00 -1.02 0.52
CA LEU A 100 10.27 -2.10 -0.43
C LEU A 100 10.03 -3.48 0.14
N THR A 101 10.30 -3.72 1.42
CA THR A 101 9.92 -4.96 2.12
C THR A 101 8.43 -5.27 1.94
N VAL A 102 7.59 -4.24 1.91
CA VAL A 102 6.16 -4.42 1.62
C VAL A 102 5.90 -4.49 0.12
N VAL A 103 6.39 -3.52 -0.64
CA VAL A 103 5.98 -3.29 -2.03
C VAL A 103 6.58 -4.30 -2.99
N ALA A 104 7.83 -4.72 -2.76
CA ALA A 104 8.57 -5.62 -3.65
C ALA A 104 8.58 -7.06 -3.15
N ASP A 105 8.74 -7.28 -1.83
CA ASP A 105 9.00 -8.62 -1.32
C ASP A 105 7.73 -9.33 -0.79
N THR A 106 6.73 -8.58 -0.30
CA THR A 106 5.56 -9.19 0.36
C THR A 106 4.28 -9.06 -0.46
N HIS A 107 3.86 -7.83 -0.74
CA HIS A 107 2.57 -7.56 -1.37
C HIS A 107 2.40 -8.23 -2.74
N PRO A 108 3.40 -8.31 -3.64
CA PRO A 108 3.24 -8.94 -4.93
C PRO A 108 2.86 -10.41 -4.86
N LEU A 109 3.31 -11.13 -3.83
CA LEU A 109 3.04 -12.56 -3.62
C LEU A 109 1.57 -12.82 -3.24
N GLY A 110 0.91 -11.82 -2.64
CA GLY A 110 -0.53 -11.86 -2.31
C GLY A 110 -1.41 -11.10 -3.31
N ASN A 111 -0.88 -10.66 -4.45
CA ASN A 111 -1.65 -9.94 -5.45
C ASN A 111 -2.76 -10.85 -6.04
N LEU A 112 -3.91 -10.25 -6.36
CA LEU A 112 -5.07 -10.96 -6.89
C LEU A 112 -4.73 -11.85 -8.11
N ARG A 113 -3.85 -11.39 -9.02
CA ARG A 113 -3.42 -12.17 -10.19
C ARG A 113 -2.65 -13.43 -9.80
N VAL A 114 -1.81 -13.35 -8.76
CA VAL A 114 -1.05 -14.49 -8.22
C VAL A 114 -2.02 -15.48 -7.57
N LEU A 115 -2.94 -14.99 -6.74
CA LEU A 115 -3.93 -15.84 -6.07
C LEU A 115 -4.90 -16.50 -7.06
N LYS A 116 -5.27 -15.80 -8.15
CA LYS A 116 -6.06 -16.40 -9.23
C LYS A 116 -5.28 -17.49 -9.97
N TYR A 117 -3.98 -17.30 -10.22
CA TYR A 117 -3.12 -18.29 -10.86
C TYR A 117 -2.95 -19.54 -9.99
N ILE A 118 -2.68 -19.35 -8.69
CA ILE A 118 -2.56 -20.45 -7.71
C ILE A 118 -3.83 -21.32 -7.71
N LYS A 119 -5.01 -20.68 -7.70
CA LYS A 119 -6.29 -21.39 -7.65
C LYS A 119 -6.72 -21.96 -9.00
N GLY A 120 -6.63 -21.16 -10.06
CA GLY A 120 -7.13 -21.49 -11.39
C GLY A 120 -6.18 -22.39 -12.17
N GLU A 121 -4.96 -21.95 -12.39
CA GLU A 121 -4.00 -22.65 -13.26
C GLU A 121 -3.26 -23.79 -12.54
N MET A 122 -2.88 -23.57 -11.27
CA MET A 122 -2.21 -24.61 -10.48
C MET A 122 -3.20 -25.58 -9.84
N GLY A 123 -4.51 -25.27 -9.83
CA GLY A 123 -5.56 -26.15 -9.30
C GLY A 123 -5.50 -26.38 -7.78
N LEU A 124 -4.85 -25.48 -7.02
CA LEU A 124 -4.72 -25.63 -5.57
C LEU A 124 -6.01 -25.24 -4.85
N THR A 125 -6.23 -25.83 -3.66
CA THR A 125 -7.44 -25.58 -2.86
C THR A 125 -7.49 -24.18 -2.28
N GLU A 126 -8.66 -23.76 -1.80
CA GLU A 126 -8.83 -22.46 -1.15
C GLU A 126 -7.98 -22.36 0.13
N GLU A 127 -7.87 -23.48 0.89
CA GLU A 127 -7.04 -23.54 2.11
C GLU A 127 -5.57 -23.28 1.80
N VAL A 128 -5.03 -23.90 0.74
CA VAL A 128 -3.64 -23.72 0.32
C VAL A 128 -3.40 -22.28 -0.13
N LYS A 129 -4.34 -21.70 -0.87
CA LYS A 129 -4.27 -20.28 -1.29
C LYS A 129 -4.30 -19.33 -0.08
N LEU A 130 -5.14 -19.59 0.93
CA LEU A 130 -5.20 -18.80 2.16
C LEU A 130 -3.91 -18.95 2.97
N GLU A 131 -3.37 -20.16 3.07
CA GLU A 131 -2.10 -20.37 3.79
C GLU A 131 -0.93 -19.71 3.06
N TRP A 132 -0.88 -19.75 1.73
CA TRP A 132 0.07 -18.95 0.94
C TRP A 132 -0.01 -17.47 1.30
N GLN A 133 -1.21 -16.90 1.33
CA GLN A 133 -1.43 -15.50 1.67
C GLN A 133 -0.96 -15.18 3.10
N ARG A 134 -1.34 -16.02 4.07
CA ARG A 134 -0.97 -15.85 5.47
C ARG A 134 0.54 -16.01 5.69
N HIS A 135 1.16 -16.96 5.01
CA HIS A 135 2.60 -17.19 5.09
C HIS A 135 3.40 -15.94 4.72
N TRP A 136 3.11 -15.35 3.56
CA TRP A 136 3.84 -14.17 3.11
C TRP A 136 3.51 -12.91 3.91
N LEU A 137 2.30 -12.80 4.42
CA LEU A 137 1.95 -11.71 5.35
C LEU A 137 2.73 -11.82 6.65
N ARG A 138 2.82 -13.01 7.24
CA ARG A 138 3.63 -13.26 8.46
C ARG A 138 5.11 -12.98 8.22
N SER A 139 5.67 -13.47 7.13
CA SER A 139 7.06 -13.26 6.75
C SER A 139 7.40 -11.76 6.62
N GLY A 140 6.56 -11.00 5.90
CA GLY A 140 6.77 -9.58 5.72
C GLY A 140 6.63 -8.78 7.03
N LEU A 141 5.64 -9.10 7.88
CA LEU A 141 5.48 -8.44 9.18
C LEU A 141 6.63 -8.77 10.13
N ALA A 142 7.12 -10.00 10.13
CA ALA A 142 8.28 -10.40 10.93
C ALA A 142 9.55 -9.64 10.50
N THR A 143 9.76 -9.48 9.19
CA THR A 143 10.87 -8.69 8.66
C THR A 143 10.75 -7.22 9.06
N LEU A 144 9.56 -6.61 8.93
CA LEU A 144 9.33 -5.23 9.36
C LEU A 144 9.57 -5.06 10.87
N GLU A 145 9.06 -5.98 11.70
CA GLU A 145 9.28 -5.94 13.14
C GLU A 145 10.78 -5.97 13.47
N ALA A 146 11.53 -6.89 12.86
CA ALA A 146 12.97 -6.99 13.06
C ALA A 146 13.75 -5.74 12.62
N MET A 147 13.31 -5.07 11.54
CA MET A 147 13.94 -3.84 11.05
C MET A 147 13.57 -2.62 11.89
N LEU A 148 12.45 -2.63 12.60
CA LEU A 148 11.92 -1.50 13.35
C LEU A 148 12.23 -1.61 14.84
N ALA A 149 12.14 -2.81 15.42
CA ALA A 149 12.39 -3.04 16.83
C ALA A 149 13.89 -2.84 17.16
N GLY A 150 14.17 -2.00 18.13
CA GLY A 150 15.56 -1.74 18.57
C GLY A 150 16.37 -0.79 17.68
N ASP A 151 15.86 -0.32 16.55
CA ASP A 151 16.52 0.74 15.76
C ASP A 151 16.18 2.11 16.36
N ALA A 152 17.19 2.84 16.81
CA ALA A 152 17.04 4.15 17.44
C ALA A 152 16.38 5.23 16.53
N ARG A 153 16.34 4.99 15.23
CA ARG A 153 15.65 5.87 14.25
C ARG A 153 14.15 5.61 14.18
N THR A 154 13.66 4.52 14.76
CA THR A 154 12.23 4.23 14.88
C THR A 154 11.67 5.07 16.03
N GLY A 155 10.80 6.02 15.69
CA GLY A 155 10.14 6.91 16.65
C GLY A 155 8.68 6.54 16.87
N ALA A 156 7.82 7.54 16.91
CA ALA A 156 6.37 7.34 16.89
C ALA A 156 5.93 6.62 15.62
N TYR A 157 6.63 6.86 14.50
CA TYR A 157 6.41 6.23 13.20
C TYR A 157 7.61 5.38 12.77
N SER A 158 7.57 4.84 11.58
CA SER A 158 8.61 3.95 11.06
C SER A 158 10.00 4.60 11.01
N HIS A 159 10.06 5.94 10.88
CA HIS A 159 11.31 6.71 10.96
C HIS A 159 11.02 8.06 11.59
N GLY A 160 11.47 8.25 12.84
CA GLY A 160 11.24 9.49 13.60
C GLY A 160 9.79 9.69 14.02
N ASP A 161 9.41 10.97 14.18
CA ASP A 161 8.15 11.38 14.80
C ASP A 161 7.16 12.02 13.81
N THR A 162 7.38 11.81 12.52
CA THR A 162 6.46 12.19 11.42
C THR A 162 6.26 11.02 10.48
N PRO A 163 5.04 10.82 9.92
CA PRO A 163 4.78 9.75 8.95
C PRO A 163 5.67 9.86 7.71
N THR A 164 6.10 8.72 7.20
CA THR A 164 6.95 8.58 6.01
C THR A 164 6.32 7.68 4.96
N LEU A 165 6.99 7.52 3.80
CA LEU A 165 6.59 6.54 2.78
C LEU A 165 6.51 5.13 3.35
N ALA A 166 7.34 4.78 4.35
CA ALA A 166 7.29 3.48 5.00
C ALA A 166 5.95 3.25 5.70
N ASP A 167 5.42 4.27 6.38
CA ASP A 167 4.12 4.19 7.08
C ASP A 167 2.96 4.09 6.09
N CYS A 168 3.05 4.79 4.95
CA CYS A 168 2.09 4.63 3.85
C CYS A 168 2.03 3.18 3.34
N CYS A 169 3.13 2.43 3.43
CA CYS A 169 3.19 1.04 3.01
C CYS A 169 2.83 0.06 4.14
N LEU A 170 3.25 0.34 5.38
CA LEU A 170 3.03 -0.50 6.55
C LEU A 170 1.54 -0.66 6.88
N VAL A 171 0.81 0.46 6.96
CA VAL A 171 -0.61 0.43 7.38
C VAL A 171 -1.49 -0.42 6.47
N PRO A 172 -1.46 -0.29 5.12
CA PRO A 172 -2.19 -1.19 4.23
C PRO A 172 -1.76 -2.66 4.34
N GLN A 173 -0.53 -2.94 4.72
CA GLN A 173 -0.04 -4.30 4.93
C GLN A 173 -0.61 -4.91 6.22
N VAL A 174 -0.66 -4.14 7.30
CA VAL A 174 -1.32 -4.54 8.56
C VAL A 174 -2.82 -4.75 8.33
N PHE A 175 -3.48 -3.85 7.60
CA PHE A 175 -4.89 -4.03 7.22
C PHE A 175 -5.13 -5.36 6.49
N ASN A 176 -4.24 -5.73 5.54
CA ASN A 176 -4.32 -7.02 4.88
C ASN A 176 -4.11 -8.19 5.85
N ALA A 177 -3.13 -8.10 6.75
CA ALA A 177 -2.86 -9.15 7.72
C ALA A 177 -4.09 -9.40 8.62
N GLN A 178 -4.71 -8.35 9.13
CA GLN A 178 -5.93 -8.43 9.92
C GLN A 178 -7.09 -9.03 9.13
N ARG A 179 -7.28 -8.62 7.87
CA ARG A 179 -8.32 -9.14 6.99
C ARG A 179 -8.18 -10.64 6.70
N PHE A 180 -6.96 -11.14 6.64
CA PHE A 180 -6.65 -12.56 6.46
C PHE A 180 -6.44 -13.32 7.78
N GLU A 181 -6.81 -12.68 8.90
CA GLU A 181 -6.77 -13.29 10.25
C GLU A 181 -5.36 -13.77 10.63
N VAL A 182 -4.34 -13.02 10.24
CA VAL A 182 -2.97 -13.26 10.69
C VAL A 182 -2.85 -12.75 12.12
N ASP A 183 -2.33 -13.58 13.02
CA ASP A 183 -1.99 -13.14 14.37
C ASP A 183 -0.90 -12.05 14.32
N THR A 184 -1.24 -10.86 14.81
CA THR A 184 -0.34 -9.70 14.84
C THR A 184 0.35 -9.50 16.19
N GLY A 185 0.06 -10.31 17.19
CA GLY A 185 0.66 -10.26 18.53
C GLY A 185 2.19 -10.32 18.53
N PRO A 186 2.84 -11.12 17.66
CA PRO A 186 4.30 -11.17 17.54
C PRO A 186 4.99 -9.89 17.02
N TYR A 187 4.23 -8.87 16.58
CA TYR A 187 4.76 -7.67 15.93
C TYR A 187 4.40 -6.37 16.68
N PRO A 188 4.81 -6.22 17.96
CA PRO A 188 4.36 -5.09 18.81
C PRO A 188 4.81 -3.73 18.31
N THR A 189 6.02 -3.61 17.71
CA THR A 189 6.50 -2.34 17.15
C THR A 189 5.71 -1.93 15.93
N VAL A 190 5.46 -2.86 15.00
CA VAL A 190 4.61 -2.64 13.83
C VAL A 190 3.21 -2.21 14.25
N MET A 191 2.62 -2.89 15.23
CA MET A 191 1.26 -2.59 15.70
C MET A 191 1.18 -1.25 16.43
N ARG A 192 2.20 -0.86 17.20
CA ARG A 192 2.30 0.47 17.82
C ARG A 192 2.33 1.58 16.77
N ILE A 193 3.17 1.41 15.74
CA ILE A 193 3.27 2.38 14.63
C ILE A 193 1.93 2.45 13.87
N ASN A 194 1.33 1.30 13.57
CA ASN A 194 0.03 1.25 12.91
C ASN A 194 -1.05 1.99 13.71
N ALA A 195 -1.07 1.84 15.04
CA ALA A 195 -2.01 2.55 15.90
C ALA A 195 -1.77 4.07 15.88
N ALA A 196 -0.51 4.51 15.93
CA ALA A 196 -0.16 5.93 15.81
C ALA A 196 -0.62 6.52 14.46
N CYS A 197 -0.40 5.80 13.36
CA CYS A 197 -0.87 6.19 12.02
C CYS A 197 -2.40 6.27 11.96
N ALA A 198 -3.10 5.26 12.47
CA ALA A 198 -4.56 5.18 12.43
C ALA A 198 -5.26 6.30 13.21
N ALA A 199 -4.57 6.96 14.14
CA ALA A 199 -5.07 8.13 14.83
C ALA A 199 -5.09 9.40 13.97
N LEU A 200 -4.37 9.42 12.85
CA LEU A 200 -4.26 10.59 11.98
C LEU A 200 -5.42 10.67 10.97
N PRO A 201 -6.04 11.86 10.79
CA PRO A 201 -7.14 12.04 9.82
C PRO A 201 -6.78 11.57 8.39
N ALA A 202 -5.53 11.76 7.95
CA ALA A 202 -5.08 11.37 6.62
C ALA A 202 -5.20 9.86 6.37
N PHE A 203 -4.91 9.04 7.39
CA PHE A 203 -5.05 7.58 7.32
C PHE A 203 -6.50 7.13 7.45
N GLN A 204 -7.27 7.79 8.33
CA GLN A 204 -8.69 7.50 8.52
C GLN A 204 -9.48 7.74 7.24
N GLN A 205 -9.29 8.88 6.59
CA GLN A 205 -9.96 9.22 5.33
C GLN A 205 -9.56 8.28 4.17
N ALA A 206 -8.30 7.80 4.18
CA ALA A 206 -7.81 6.85 3.18
C ALA A 206 -8.29 5.42 3.40
N HIS A 207 -8.85 5.10 4.58
CA HIS A 207 -9.26 3.73 4.95
C HIS A 207 -10.25 3.15 3.93
N PRO A 208 -10.17 1.85 3.61
CA PRO A 208 -11.06 1.19 2.65
C PRO A 208 -12.55 1.43 2.89
N SER A 209 -13.01 1.42 4.15
CA SER A 209 -14.43 1.65 4.49
C SER A 209 -14.91 3.09 4.26
N GLN A 210 -14.01 4.04 4.04
CA GLN A 210 -14.34 5.44 3.80
C GLN A 210 -14.36 5.81 2.32
N GLN A 211 -14.09 4.84 1.44
CA GLN A 211 -14.04 5.10 0.00
C GLN A 211 -15.44 5.06 -0.61
N PRO A 212 -15.69 5.87 -1.68
CA PRO A 212 -17.02 5.93 -2.29
C PRO A 212 -17.48 4.62 -2.93
N ASP A 213 -16.54 3.72 -3.24
CA ASP A 213 -16.80 2.39 -3.81
C ASP A 213 -16.78 1.27 -2.76
N ALA A 214 -16.80 1.61 -1.45
CA ALA A 214 -16.82 0.63 -0.36
C ALA A 214 -18.12 -0.21 -0.36
N GLU A 215 -17.97 -1.52 -0.05
CA GLU A 215 -19.06 -2.53 0.03
C GLU A 215 -19.10 -3.17 1.42
#